data_bf184960a59abe02418782a0935fbf78
#
_entry.id   bf184960a59abe02418782a0935fbf78
#
_cell.length_a   1.000
_cell.length_b   1.000
_cell.length_c   1.000
_cell.angle_alpha   90.00
_cell.angle_beta   90.00
_cell.angle_gamma   90.00
#
_symmetry.space_group_name_H-M   'P 1'
#
loop_
_entity.id
_entity.type
_entity.pdbx_description
1 polymer ?
#
loop_
_entity_poly.entity_id
_entity_poly.type
_entity_poly.pdbx_seq_one_letter_code
_entity_poly.pdbx_strand_id
1 'polypeptide(L)'
;MYTVEACPCCQSKKSQGRWAIVAPFLAHYAVERPPSLCKLLECSVCSFRFFDARLTPEEVARLYSGYRGERYFAERHRWEFWYSRQVNDGIGGDPEEIALRVAALEKLFLPHVNNGKVKAVLDYGGDRGQFIPKSLGIDKFVFELSDAEPEPGVNRIGSEQELNSMKFDFIMALGVLEHCSEPASVLEQLRSCLNPGSLLCIAVPYERYGVGFAGKGRLYRSYLNALLHFPAALVAVDFYSAAARIRLNHIPPLGLVKCHEHLNFFNNTSMTILLERTGFEVVDSKIECVAKYPARVESLYILARLR
;
A
#
# COMPACT_ATOMS: atom_id res chain seq x y z
N MET A 1 16.42 -7.90 -0.15
CA MET A 1 15.10 -8.59 -0.24
C MET A 1 15.20 -10.00 0.27
N TYR A 2 14.13 -10.51 0.86
CA TYR A 2 13.94 -11.90 1.26
C TYR A 2 12.64 -12.46 0.65
N THR A 3 12.39 -13.76 0.78
CA THR A 3 11.20 -14.41 0.23
C THR A 3 10.35 -15.03 1.32
N VAL A 4 9.01 -14.98 1.16
CA VAL A 4 8.04 -15.61 2.06
C VAL A 4 7.24 -16.66 1.33
N GLU A 5 6.92 -17.74 2.03
CA GLU A 5 6.10 -18.85 1.51
C GLU A 5 4.70 -18.86 2.12
N ALA A 6 4.59 -18.43 3.37
CA ALA A 6 3.31 -18.37 4.08
C ALA A 6 2.57 -17.06 3.79
N CYS A 7 1.26 -17.14 3.71
CA CYS A 7 0.40 -15.98 3.53
C CYS A 7 0.54 -15.02 4.72
N PRO A 8 0.92 -13.75 4.52
CA PRO A 8 1.04 -12.77 5.60
C PRO A 8 -0.25 -12.55 6.41
N CYS A 9 -1.42 -12.76 5.80
CA CYS A 9 -2.71 -12.57 6.48
C CYS A 9 -3.09 -13.76 7.36
N CYS A 10 -3.20 -14.97 6.78
CA CYS A 10 -3.74 -16.14 7.50
C CYS A 10 -2.69 -17.21 7.84
N GLN A 11 -1.41 -16.99 7.53
CA GLN A 11 -0.28 -17.91 7.75
C GLN A 11 -0.37 -19.25 7.00
N SER A 12 -1.33 -19.43 6.11
CA SER A 12 -1.44 -20.62 5.30
C SER A 12 -0.30 -20.70 4.28
N LYS A 13 0.27 -21.89 4.11
CA LYS A 13 1.24 -22.19 3.04
C LYS A 13 0.55 -22.63 1.73
N LYS A 14 -0.79 -22.71 1.69
CA LYS A 14 -1.56 -23.09 0.50
C LYS A 14 -1.78 -21.87 -0.39
N SER A 15 -0.95 -21.71 -1.41
CA SER A 15 -1.05 -20.62 -2.37
C SER A 15 -0.77 -21.11 -3.81
N GLN A 16 -1.35 -20.39 -4.78
CA GLN A 16 -1.04 -20.55 -6.19
C GLN A 16 -0.14 -19.39 -6.62
N GLY A 17 0.97 -19.71 -7.29
CA GLY A 17 1.95 -18.71 -7.71
C GLY A 17 1.92 -18.45 -9.22
N ARG A 18 2.21 -17.19 -9.59
CA ARG A 18 2.47 -16.76 -10.97
C ARG A 18 3.82 -16.07 -11.01
N TRP A 19 4.59 -16.29 -12.08
CA TRP A 19 5.84 -15.61 -12.25
C TRP A 19 5.64 -14.10 -12.48
N ALA A 20 6.50 -13.35 -11.86
CA ALA A 20 6.55 -11.90 -11.89
C ALA A 20 8.02 -11.44 -11.89
N ILE A 21 8.23 -10.16 -12.04
CA ILE A 21 9.56 -9.55 -11.90
C ILE A 21 9.54 -8.53 -10.76
N VAL A 22 10.68 -8.35 -10.12
CA VAL A 22 10.92 -7.15 -9.30
C VAL A 22 11.09 -5.97 -10.26
N ALA A 23 10.30 -4.91 -10.08
CA ALA A 23 10.35 -3.74 -10.96
C ALA A 23 11.77 -3.18 -11.04
N PRO A 24 12.28 -2.82 -12.23
CA PRO A 24 13.62 -2.26 -12.37
C PRO A 24 13.88 -1.05 -11.47
N PHE A 25 12.90 -0.16 -11.36
CA PHE A 25 12.97 0.96 -10.42
C PHE A 25 13.24 0.49 -8.99
N LEU A 26 12.41 -0.41 -8.46
CA LEU A 26 12.55 -0.92 -7.09
C LEU A 26 13.88 -1.64 -6.87
N ALA A 27 14.29 -2.45 -7.86
CA ALA A 27 15.54 -3.22 -7.82
C ALA A 27 16.77 -2.30 -7.73
N HIS A 28 16.83 -1.26 -8.57
CA HIS A 28 17.99 -0.35 -8.60
C HIS A 28 17.95 0.70 -7.48
N TYR A 29 16.77 1.27 -7.19
CA TYR A 29 16.64 2.36 -6.24
C TYR A 29 16.73 1.92 -4.78
N ALA A 30 15.97 0.87 -4.41
CA ALA A 30 15.83 0.43 -3.02
C ALA A 30 16.69 -0.80 -2.70
N VAL A 31 16.75 -1.79 -3.62
CA VAL A 31 17.44 -3.07 -3.38
C VAL A 31 18.92 -3.00 -3.76
N GLU A 32 19.29 -2.07 -4.66
CA GLU A 32 20.65 -1.88 -5.18
C GLU A 32 21.19 -3.16 -5.87
N ARG A 33 20.33 -3.86 -6.61
CA ARG A 33 20.64 -5.09 -7.36
C ARG A 33 19.94 -5.07 -8.71
N PRO A 34 20.36 -5.87 -9.67
CA PRO A 34 19.63 -6.07 -10.92
C PRO A 34 18.21 -6.60 -10.66
N PRO A 35 17.24 -6.26 -11.54
CA PRO A 35 15.91 -6.86 -11.50
C PRO A 35 15.97 -8.37 -11.55
N SER A 36 15.05 -9.03 -10.85
CA SER A 36 15.04 -10.47 -10.70
C SER A 36 13.62 -11.04 -10.80
N LEU A 37 13.52 -12.35 -10.98
CA LEU A 37 12.23 -13.06 -10.93
C LEU A 37 11.72 -13.12 -9.49
N CYS A 38 10.40 -12.96 -9.34
CA CYS A 38 9.64 -13.22 -8.12
C CYS A 38 8.32 -13.90 -8.48
N LYS A 39 7.44 -14.09 -7.52
CA LYS A 39 6.09 -14.63 -7.74
C LYS A 39 5.04 -13.74 -7.12
N LEU A 40 3.95 -13.54 -7.84
CA LEU A 40 2.69 -13.11 -7.25
C LEU A 40 1.96 -14.37 -6.79
N LEU A 41 1.73 -14.48 -5.49
CA LEU A 41 1.03 -15.59 -4.83
C LEU A 41 -0.43 -15.18 -4.55
N GLU A 42 -1.34 -16.14 -4.66
CA GLU A 42 -2.72 -16.01 -4.23
C GLU A 42 -3.03 -17.10 -3.23
N CYS A 43 -3.37 -16.73 -2.00
CA CYS A 43 -3.68 -17.65 -0.93
C CYS A 43 -5.02 -18.37 -1.20
N SER A 44 -5.01 -19.71 -1.15
CA SER A 44 -6.21 -20.52 -1.39
C SER A 44 -7.20 -20.49 -0.20
N VAL A 45 -6.81 -19.91 0.96
CA VAL A 45 -7.64 -19.84 2.17
C VAL A 45 -8.37 -18.50 2.28
N CYS A 46 -7.64 -17.38 2.10
CA CYS A 46 -8.21 -16.05 2.30
C CYS A 46 -8.24 -15.18 1.03
N SER A 47 -7.85 -15.75 -0.13
CA SER A 47 -7.77 -15.05 -1.43
C SER A 47 -6.91 -13.79 -1.41
N PHE A 48 -6.00 -13.66 -0.43
CA PHE A 48 -5.03 -12.59 -0.37
C PHE A 48 -4.00 -12.77 -1.48
N ARG A 49 -3.72 -11.71 -2.23
CA ARG A 49 -2.65 -11.71 -3.22
C ARG A 49 -1.45 -10.96 -2.67
N PHE A 50 -0.25 -11.50 -2.89
CA PHE A 50 0.96 -10.89 -2.39
C PHE A 50 2.18 -11.36 -3.20
N PHE A 51 3.20 -10.51 -3.27
CA PHE A 51 4.47 -10.96 -3.80
C PHE A 51 5.23 -11.78 -2.76
N ASP A 52 5.92 -12.84 -3.20
CA ASP A 52 6.83 -13.61 -2.34
C ASP A 52 8.08 -12.81 -1.96
N ALA A 53 8.48 -11.86 -2.80
CA ALA A 53 9.59 -10.95 -2.56
C ALA A 53 9.19 -9.85 -1.58
N ARG A 54 10.01 -9.64 -0.53
CA ARG A 54 9.81 -8.65 0.53
C ARG A 54 11.04 -7.79 0.71
N LEU A 55 10.83 -6.53 1.03
CA LEU A 55 11.91 -5.58 1.35
C LEU A 55 12.38 -5.78 2.80
N THR A 56 13.68 -5.67 3.02
CA THR A 56 14.23 -5.56 4.39
C THR A 56 13.96 -4.15 4.94
N PRO A 57 14.08 -3.92 6.27
CA PRO A 57 13.94 -2.58 6.86
C PRO A 57 14.85 -1.53 6.21
N GLU A 58 16.09 -1.91 5.89
CA GLU A 58 17.05 -1.02 5.24
C GLU A 58 16.64 -0.67 3.79
N GLU A 59 16.07 -1.63 3.07
CA GLU A 59 15.55 -1.41 1.72
C GLU A 59 14.29 -0.54 1.74
N VAL A 60 13.42 -0.70 2.74
CA VAL A 60 12.27 0.17 3.00
C VAL A 60 12.74 1.59 3.31
N ALA A 61 13.72 1.75 4.22
CA ALA A 61 14.27 3.05 4.54
C ALA A 61 14.85 3.75 3.30
N ARG A 62 15.60 3.04 2.45
CA ARG A 62 16.09 3.60 1.18
C ARG A 62 14.98 3.98 0.20
N LEU A 63 13.90 3.20 0.13
CA LEU A 63 12.78 3.49 -0.77
C LEU A 63 12.08 4.80 -0.40
N TYR A 64 11.86 5.02 0.90
CA TYR A 64 11.08 6.16 1.39
C TYR A 64 11.94 7.35 1.80
N SER A 65 13.25 7.20 2.01
CA SER A 65 14.18 8.31 2.17
C SER A 65 14.24 9.15 0.88
N GLY A 66 13.78 10.39 0.95
CA GLY A 66 13.62 11.25 -0.23
C GLY A 66 12.51 10.81 -1.18
N TYR A 67 11.46 10.18 -0.64
CA TYR A 67 10.29 9.74 -1.39
C TYR A 67 9.69 10.87 -2.23
N ARG A 68 9.46 10.60 -3.51
CA ARG A 68 9.01 11.56 -4.53
C ARG A 68 9.94 12.76 -4.78
N GLY A 69 11.13 12.78 -4.16
CA GLY A 69 12.16 13.79 -4.46
C GLY A 69 12.84 13.57 -5.82
N GLU A 70 13.82 14.44 -6.14
CA GLU A 70 14.47 14.44 -7.45
C GLU A 70 15.11 13.10 -7.83
N ARG A 71 15.85 12.47 -6.90
CA ARG A 71 16.50 11.18 -7.13
C ARG A 71 15.48 10.07 -7.39
N TYR A 72 14.41 10.04 -6.58
CA TYR A 72 13.31 9.08 -6.72
C TYR A 72 12.66 9.24 -8.10
N PHE A 73 12.27 10.48 -8.46
CA PHE A 73 11.65 10.77 -9.74
C PHE A 73 12.55 10.38 -10.93
N ALA A 74 13.81 10.80 -10.91
CA ALA A 74 14.74 10.55 -12.00
C ALA A 74 14.94 9.03 -12.25
N GLU A 75 15.12 8.25 -11.19
CA GLU A 75 15.30 6.80 -11.33
C GLU A 75 13.98 6.11 -11.74
N ARG A 76 12.83 6.52 -11.21
CA ARG A 76 11.54 5.97 -11.60
C ARG A 76 11.20 6.31 -13.05
N HIS A 77 11.36 7.56 -13.47
CA HIS A 77 11.12 8.00 -14.84
C HIS A 77 12.03 7.32 -15.88
N ARG A 78 13.26 6.96 -15.50
CA ARG A 78 14.20 6.20 -16.33
C ARG A 78 13.64 4.85 -16.78
N TRP A 79 12.91 4.16 -15.90
CA TRP A 79 12.31 2.84 -16.14
C TRP A 79 10.84 2.91 -16.54
N GLU A 80 10.15 3.96 -16.12
CA GLU A 80 8.74 4.22 -16.33
C GLU A 80 8.57 5.61 -16.94
N PHE A 81 8.89 5.77 -18.24
CA PHE A 81 8.86 7.08 -18.92
C PHE A 81 7.47 7.74 -18.89
N TRP A 82 6.40 6.97 -18.66
CA TRP A 82 5.03 7.47 -18.46
C TRP A 82 4.77 8.03 -17.06
N TYR A 83 5.68 7.80 -16.09
CA TYR A 83 5.64 8.42 -14.78
C TYR A 83 6.17 9.86 -14.90
N SER A 84 5.26 10.81 -15.13
CA SER A 84 5.61 12.21 -15.34
C SER A 84 5.82 12.96 -14.03
N ARG A 85 6.46 14.14 -14.11
CA ARG A 85 6.60 15.05 -12.97
C ARG A 85 5.24 15.43 -12.40
N GLN A 86 4.25 15.72 -13.26
CA GLN A 86 2.89 16.03 -12.82
C GLN A 86 2.27 14.89 -11.99
N VAL A 87 2.51 13.63 -12.39
CA VAL A 87 2.05 12.47 -11.60
C VAL A 87 2.79 12.40 -10.27
N ASN A 88 4.13 12.54 -10.29
CA ASN A 88 4.94 12.49 -9.07
C ASN A 88 4.50 13.54 -8.04
N ASP A 89 4.32 14.78 -8.47
CA ASP A 89 4.02 15.92 -7.58
C ASP A 89 2.53 15.97 -7.20
N GLY A 90 1.66 15.34 -7.99
CA GLY A 90 0.20 15.31 -7.75
C GLY A 90 -0.27 14.25 -6.75
N ILE A 91 0.53 13.19 -6.53
CA ILE A 91 0.13 12.11 -5.61
C ILE A 91 0.00 12.66 -4.18
N GLY A 92 -1.20 12.50 -3.58
CA GLY A 92 -1.50 12.99 -2.24
C GLY A 92 -1.68 14.50 -2.12
N GLY A 93 -1.51 15.26 -3.23
CA GLY A 93 -1.67 16.71 -3.26
C GLY A 93 -2.91 17.20 -4.02
N ASP A 94 -3.61 16.34 -4.75
CA ASP A 94 -4.80 16.71 -5.52
C ASP A 94 -5.98 17.02 -4.58
N PRO A 95 -6.54 18.26 -4.61
CA PRO A 95 -7.63 18.65 -3.72
C PRO A 95 -8.91 17.81 -3.89
N GLU A 96 -9.21 17.33 -5.12
CA GLU A 96 -10.39 16.48 -5.35
C GLU A 96 -10.16 15.10 -4.74
N GLU A 97 -8.97 14.53 -4.88
CA GLU A 97 -8.61 13.25 -4.27
C GLU A 97 -8.66 13.35 -2.74
N ILE A 98 -8.09 14.42 -2.15
CA ILE A 98 -8.14 14.66 -0.71
C ILE A 98 -9.59 14.73 -0.23
N ALA A 99 -10.43 15.52 -0.89
CA ALA A 99 -11.84 15.65 -0.53
C ALA A 99 -12.60 14.33 -0.61
N LEU A 100 -12.38 13.53 -1.64
CA LEU A 100 -13.00 12.21 -1.80
C LEU A 100 -12.57 11.24 -0.71
N ARG A 101 -11.27 11.20 -0.38
CA ARG A 101 -10.73 10.34 0.69
C ARG A 101 -11.26 10.73 2.07
N VAL A 102 -11.27 12.03 2.38
CA VAL A 102 -11.84 12.55 3.64
C VAL A 102 -13.32 12.22 3.74
N ALA A 103 -14.11 12.46 2.68
CA ALA A 103 -15.53 12.14 2.68
C ALA A 103 -15.81 10.63 2.84
N ALA A 104 -15.02 9.78 2.19
CA ALA A 104 -15.13 8.32 2.34
C ALA A 104 -14.84 7.88 3.78
N LEU A 105 -13.80 8.47 4.39
CA LEU A 105 -13.43 8.22 5.77
C LEU A 105 -14.52 8.68 6.74
N GLU A 106 -15.02 9.91 6.62
CA GLU A 106 -16.11 10.46 7.45
C GLU A 106 -17.38 9.62 7.36
N LYS A 107 -17.78 9.21 6.16
CA LYS A 107 -18.93 8.33 5.93
C LYS A 107 -18.81 6.98 6.63
N LEU A 108 -17.57 6.49 6.83
CA LEU A 108 -17.33 5.22 7.52
C LEU A 108 -17.35 5.39 9.04
N PHE A 109 -16.64 6.38 9.59
CA PHE A 109 -16.43 6.43 11.04
C PHE A 109 -17.50 7.22 11.81
N LEU A 110 -18.11 8.27 11.21
CA LEU A 110 -19.07 9.13 11.92
C LEU A 110 -20.21 8.37 12.62
N PRO A 111 -20.78 7.29 12.04
CA PRO A 111 -21.82 6.51 12.73
C PRO A 111 -21.33 5.80 14.00
N HIS A 112 -20.00 5.63 14.17
CA HIS A 112 -19.39 4.85 15.23
C HIS A 112 -18.64 5.70 16.27
N VAL A 113 -18.52 7.00 16.03
CA VAL A 113 -17.84 7.95 16.91
C VAL A 113 -18.85 8.84 17.60
N ASN A 114 -18.83 8.86 18.93
CA ASN A 114 -19.57 9.89 19.70
C ASN A 114 -18.79 11.19 19.65
N ASN A 115 -19.41 12.25 19.14
CA ASN A 115 -18.85 13.59 19.09
C ASN A 115 -18.26 14.00 20.47
N GLY A 116 -16.99 14.40 20.47
CA GLY A 116 -16.26 14.85 21.66
C GLY A 116 -15.47 13.76 22.40
N LYS A 117 -15.52 12.50 22.00
CA LYS A 117 -14.70 11.44 22.61
C LYS A 117 -13.33 11.24 21.97
N VAL A 118 -13.15 11.64 20.71
CA VAL A 118 -11.85 11.52 20.02
C VAL A 118 -11.06 12.79 20.30
N LYS A 119 -10.03 12.69 21.14
CA LYS A 119 -9.13 13.80 21.47
C LYS A 119 -7.86 13.76 20.64
N ALA A 120 -7.20 12.63 20.61
CA ALA A 120 -5.93 12.42 19.90
C ALA A 120 -6.14 11.50 18.67
N VAL A 121 -5.71 11.99 17.49
CA VAL A 121 -5.78 11.28 16.21
C VAL A 121 -4.39 11.13 15.63
N LEU A 122 -4.05 9.93 15.16
CA LEU A 122 -2.83 9.64 14.41
C LEU A 122 -3.15 9.30 12.95
N ASP A 123 -2.46 9.94 12.02
CA ASP A 123 -2.34 9.49 10.63
C ASP A 123 -0.99 8.79 10.44
N TYR A 124 -1.01 7.45 10.45
CA TYR A 124 0.18 6.62 10.33
C TYR A 124 0.53 6.40 8.86
N GLY A 125 1.72 6.83 8.45
CA GLY A 125 2.13 6.88 7.05
C GLY A 125 1.33 7.94 6.26
N GLY A 126 0.92 9.02 6.94
CA GLY A 126 -0.05 9.99 6.45
C GLY A 126 0.55 11.17 5.67
N ASP A 127 1.80 11.07 5.19
CA ASP A 127 2.49 12.14 4.47
C ASP A 127 2.52 13.44 5.32
N ARG A 128 1.63 14.37 5.06
CA ARG A 128 1.50 15.65 5.79
C ARG A 128 0.32 15.69 6.78
N GLY A 129 -0.47 14.62 6.87
CA GLY A 129 -1.70 14.58 7.65
C GLY A 129 -2.88 15.28 6.98
N GLN A 130 -2.81 15.53 5.66
CA GLN A 130 -3.83 16.21 4.86
C GLN A 130 -5.16 15.43 4.76
N PHE A 131 -5.15 14.14 5.10
CA PHE A 131 -6.35 13.31 5.10
C PHE A 131 -7.08 13.29 6.45
N ILE A 132 -6.53 13.92 7.50
CA ILE A 132 -7.18 13.97 8.81
C ILE A 132 -8.44 14.85 8.72
N PRO A 133 -9.65 14.29 8.90
CA PRO A 133 -10.88 15.05 8.86
C PRO A 133 -10.88 16.19 9.88
N LYS A 134 -11.43 17.34 9.50
CA LYS A 134 -11.58 18.48 10.43
C LYS A 134 -12.52 18.17 11.59
N SER A 135 -13.44 17.22 11.39
CA SER A 135 -14.39 16.72 12.39
C SER A 135 -13.75 15.84 13.47
N LEU A 136 -12.53 15.35 13.24
CA LEU A 136 -11.81 14.46 14.17
C LEU A 136 -10.76 15.23 14.98
N GLY A 137 -10.83 14.99 16.30
CA GLY A 137 -9.75 15.26 17.24
C GLY A 137 -9.42 16.74 17.48
N ILE A 138 -8.86 16.99 18.65
CA ILE A 138 -8.27 18.28 19.02
C ILE A 138 -6.77 18.22 18.70
N ASP A 139 -6.13 17.13 19.09
CA ASP A 139 -4.69 16.88 18.90
C ASP A 139 -4.50 15.95 17.69
N LYS A 140 -3.88 16.48 16.65
CA LYS A 140 -3.61 15.77 15.39
C LYS A 140 -2.14 15.49 15.25
N PHE A 141 -1.83 14.24 14.92
CA PHE A 141 -0.47 13.75 14.77
C PHE A 141 -0.30 13.03 13.45
N VAL A 142 0.90 13.12 12.88
CA VAL A 142 1.34 12.32 11.74
C VAL A 142 2.64 11.62 12.08
N PHE A 143 2.73 10.33 11.72
CA PHE A 143 3.98 9.58 11.72
C PHE A 143 4.30 9.20 10.28
N GLU A 144 5.43 9.69 9.77
CA GLU A 144 5.82 9.54 8.37
C GLU A 144 7.35 9.34 8.25
N LEU A 145 7.76 8.45 7.33
CA LEU A 145 9.17 8.14 7.09
C LEU A 145 9.83 9.16 6.13
N SER A 146 9.04 9.89 5.35
CA SER A 146 9.53 10.95 4.47
C SER A 146 9.78 12.25 5.23
N ASP A 147 10.49 13.20 4.58
CA ASP A 147 10.77 14.53 5.15
C ASP A 147 9.65 15.57 4.87
N ALA A 148 8.43 15.11 4.53
CA ALA A 148 7.32 16.00 4.22
C ALA A 148 6.91 16.84 5.43
N GLU A 149 6.75 18.16 5.24
CA GLU A 149 6.31 19.08 6.29
C GLU A 149 4.83 18.86 6.59
N PRO A 150 4.44 18.70 7.87
CA PRO A 150 3.03 18.54 8.25
C PRO A 150 2.15 19.72 7.88
N GLU A 151 0.86 19.44 7.67
CA GLU A 151 -0.14 20.50 7.52
C GLU A 151 -0.25 21.37 8.80
N PRO A 152 -0.64 22.65 8.68
CA PRO A 152 -0.84 23.50 9.85
C PRO A 152 -1.79 22.89 10.89
N GLY A 153 -1.33 22.80 12.13
CA GLY A 153 -2.08 22.19 13.23
C GLY A 153 -1.96 20.67 13.34
N VAL A 154 -1.07 20.05 12.58
CA VAL A 154 -0.70 18.64 12.71
C VAL A 154 0.71 18.53 13.30
N ASN A 155 0.87 17.74 14.34
CA ASN A 155 2.16 17.52 15.01
C ASN A 155 2.86 16.31 14.39
N ARG A 156 4.15 16.45 14.06
CA ARG A 156 4.96 15.33 13.58
C ARG A 156 5.49 14.52 14.75
N ILE A 157 5.38 13.20 14.67
CA ILE A 157 6.06 12.24 15.56
C ILE A 157 7.42 11.91 14.93
N GLY A 158 8.49 12.18 15.64
CA GLY A 158 9.85 12.15 15.12
C GLY A 158 10.51 10.77 15.13
N SER A 159 9.96 9.80 15.87
CA SER A 159 10.56 8.46 15.99
C SER A 159 9.54 7.39 16.38
N GLU A 160 9.87 6.12 16.09
CA GLU A 160 9.08 4.98 16.55
C GLU A 160 9.02 4.87 18.08
N GLN A 161 10.09 5.29 18.79
CA GLN A 161 10.11 5.30 20.24
C GLN A 161 9.08 6.29 20.80
N GLU A 162 9.02 7.48 20.24
CA GLU A 162 8.00 8.48 20.55
C GLU A 162 6.61 7.95 20.26
N LEU A 163 6.37 7.43 19.06
CA LEU A 163 5.11 6.80 18.67
C LEU A 163 4.65 5.74 19.67
N ASN A 164 5.53 4.82 20.04
CA ASN A 164 5.22 3.71 20.94
C ASN A 164 4.96 4.17 22.39
N SER A 165 5.35 5.39 22.77
CA SER A 165 5.06 5.99 24.08
C SER A 165 3.70 6.70 24.14
N MET A 166 3.04 6.92 22.97
CA MET A 166 1.80 7.66 22.86
C MET A 166 0.57 6.74 22.77
N LYS A 167 -0.58 7.31 23.08
CA LYS A 167 -1.89 6.64 22.97
C LYS A 167 -2.86 7.53 22.22
N PHE A 168 -3.66 6.90 21.34
CA PHE A 168 -4.60 7.58 20.47
C PHE A 168 -6.01 7.03 20.64
N ASP A 169 -7.00 7.88 20.40
CA ASP A 169 -8.42 7.50 20.39
C ASP A 169 -8.86 7.09 18.99
N PHE A 170 -8.14 7.53 17.97
CA PHE A 170 -8.37 7.16 16.58
C PHE A 170 -7.04 7.10 15.82
N ILE A 171 -6.80 5.98 15.13
CA ILE A 171 -5.65 5.83 14.23
C ILE A 171 -6.17 5.63 12.80
N MET A 172 -5.58 6.33 11.85
CA MET A 172 -5.75 6.11 10.42
C MET A 172 -4.45 5.52 9.85
N ALA A 173 -4.58 4.56 8.93
CA ALA A 173 -3.48 4.02 8.12
C ALA A 173 -3.97 3.89 6.68
N LEU A 174 -3.83 4.96 5.90
CA LEU A 174 -4.41 5.10 4.57
C LEU A 174 -3.33 4.93 3.50
N GLY A 175 -3.35 3.84 2.75
CA GLY A 175 -2.34 3.57 1.74
C GLY A 175 -1.00 3.11 2.33
N VAL A 176 -1.02 2.31 3.39
CA VAL A 176 0.17 1.85 4.10
C VAL A 176 0.38 0.34 4.00
N LEU A 177 -0.63 -0.46 4.33
CA LEU A 177 -0.46 -1.91 4.47
C LEU A 177 -0.12 -2.63 3.17
N GLU A 178 -0.50 -2.07 2.03
CA GLU A 178 -0.11 -2.58 0.72
C GLU A 178 1.39 -2.53 0.46
N HIS A 179 2.10 -1.63 1.14
CA HIS A 179 3.55 -1.44 1.03
C HIS A 179 4.35 -2.25 2.07
N CYS A 180 3.69 -2.71 3.13
CA CYS A 180 4.38 -3.34 4.26
C CYS A 180 4.89 -4.74 3.94
N SER A 181 6.15 -5.02 4.24
CA SER A 181 6.70 -6.37 4.17
C SER A 181 6.02 -7.31 5.16
N GLU A 182 5.72 -6.82 6.36
CA GLU A 182 5.09 -7.55 7.46
C GLU A 182 3.86 -6.78 7.99
N PRO A 183 2.70 -6.85 7.30
CA PRO A 183 1.53 -6.05 7.67
C PRO A 183 0.96 -6.39 9.06
N ALA A 184 1.15 -7.62 9.55
CA ALA A 184 0.75 -7.99 10.91
C ALA A 184 1.53 -7.23 11.98
N SER A 185 2.84 -7.07 11.81
CA SER A 185 3.69 -6.36 12.77
C SER A 185 3.32 -4.88 12.86
N VAL A 186 2.95 -4.26 11.73
CA VAL A 186 2.43 -2.88 11.73
C VAL A 186 1.13 -2.79 12.52
N LEU A 187 0.19 -3.71 12.32
CA LEU A 187 -1.07 -3.73 13.09
C LEU A 187 -0.84 -3.97 14.59
N GLU A 188 0.11 -4.81 14.96
CA GLU A 188 0.50 -5.03 16.36
C GLU A 188 1.09 -3.77 16.98
N GLN A 189 1.91 -3.02 16.24
CA GLN A 189 2.40 -1.72 16.67
C GLN A 189 1.26 -0.72 16.86
N LEU A 190 0.37 -0.57 15.85
CA LEU A 190 -0.78 0.33 15.96
C LEU A 190 -1.72 -0.06 17.11
N ARG A 191 -1.90 -1.36 17.35
CA ARG A 191 -2.63 -1.86 18.50
C ARG A 191 -2.02 -1.37 19.83
N SER A 192 -0.70 -1.38 19.93
CA SER A 192 -0.02 -0.90 21.13
C SER A 192 -0.18 0.60 21.38
N CYS A 193 -0.48 1.38 20.34
CA CYS A 193 -0.69 2.83 20.41
C CYS A 193 -2.17 3.24 20.62
N LEU A 194 -3.11 2.30 20.66
CA LEU A 194 -4.53 2.60 20.88
C LEU A 194 -4.93 2.53 22.36
N ASN A 195 -5.85 3.39 22.75
CA ASN A 195 -6.59 3.27 24.01
C ASN A 195 -7.63 2.13 23.92
N PRO A 196 -8.02 1.49 25.03
CA PRO A 196 -9.08 0.50 25.03
C PRO A 196 -10.39 1.05 24.41
N GLY A 197 -10.98 0.32 23.48
CA GLY A 197 -12.21 0.70 22.80
C GLY A 197 -12.06 1.75 21.68
N SER A 198 -10.83 2.19 21.41
CA SER A 198 -10.52 3.12 20.32
C SER A 198 -10.64 2.46 18.95
N LEU A 199 -10.68 3.29 17.92
CA LEU A 199 -10.91 2.88 16.53
C LEU A 199 -9.65 2.98 15.68
N LEU A 200 -9.49 2.00 14.80
CA LEU A 200 -8.51 1.97 13.73
C LEU A 200 -9.24 2.00 12.38
N CYS A 201 -8.90 2.95 11.52
CA CYS A 201 -9.34 2.98 10.15
C CYS A 201 -8.20 2.64 9.20
N ILE A 202 -8.39 1.64 8.35
CA ILE A 202 -7.45 1.24 7.31
C ILE A 202 -8.08 1.50 5.96
N ALA A 203 -7.31 2.07 5.03
CA ALA A 203 -7.68 2.09 3.63
C ALA A 203 -6.54 1.53 2.79
N VAL A 204 -6.89 0.64 1.87
CA VAL A 204 -5.94 0.03 0.91
C VAL A 204 -6.53 0.06 -0.50
N PRO A 205 -5.73 0.15 -1.56
CA PRO A 205 -6.22 0.04 -2.92
C PRO A 205 -6.98 -1.27 -3.14
N TYR A 206 -8.14 -1.17 -3.79
CA TYR A 206 -8.96 -2.32 -4.11
C TYR A 206 -8.71 -2.77 -5.54
N GLU A 207 -7.55 -3.38 -5.75
CA GLU A 207 -7.08 -3.77 -7.07
C GLU A 207 -7.61 -5.16 -7.48
N ARG A 208 -8.48 -5.19 -8.51
CA ARG A 208 -9.06 -6.41 -9.08
C ARG A 208 -8.71 -6.55 -10.55
N TYR A 209 -7.44 -6.70 -10.87
CA TYR A 209 -7.10 -6.96 -12.27
C TYR A 209 -6.97 -8.46 -12.57
N GLY A 210 -7.44 -8.84 -13.73
CA GLY A 210 -7.30 -10.19 -14.27
C GLY A 210 -5.85 -10.45 -14.70
N VAL A 211 -5.34 -11.62 -14.36
CA VAL A 211 -4.04 -12.10 -14.84
C VAL A 211 -4.29 -13.37 -15.66
N GLY A 212 -4.62 -13.23 -16.94
CA GLY A 212 -5.05 -14.32 -17.81
C GLY A 212 -3.98 -15.39 -18.06
N PHE A 213 -3.52 -15.53 -19.29
CA PHE A 213 -2.50 -16.50 -19.69
C PHE A 213 -1.10 -16.16 -19.19
N ALA A 214 -0.86 -14.91 -18.74
CA ALA A 214 0.40 -14.51 -18.17
C ALA A 214 0.65 -15.24 -16.84
N GLY A 215 1.88 -15.71 -16.62
CA GLY A 215 2.35 -16.08 -15.29
C GLY A 215 2.38 -17.57 -14.94
N LYS A 216 1.94 -18.48 -15.79
CA LYS A 216 2.01 -19.92 -15.49
C LYS A 216 2.99 -20.66 -16.42
N GLY A 217 3.78 -21.57 -15.83
CA GLY A 217 4.61 -22.53 -16.56
C GLY A 217 6.07 -22.11 -16.79
N ARG A 218 6.87 -23.09 -17.24
CA ARG A 218 8.31 -22.92 -17.47
C ARG A 218 8.62 -21.97 -18.64
N LEU A 219 7.82 -22.01 -19.70
CA LEU A 219 8.01 -21.14 -20.86
C LEU A 219 7.87 -19.67 -20.52
N TYR A 220 6.84 -19.32 -19.72
CA TYR A 220 6.65 -17.94 -19.30
C TYR A 220 7.78 -17.46 -18.35
N ARG A 221 8.26 -18.33 -17.45
CA ARG A 221 9.44 -18.07 -16.64
C ARG A 221 10.67 -17.77 -17.51
N SER A 222 10.92 -18.61 -18.53
CA SER A 222 12.06 -18.41 -19.44
C SER A 222 11.92 -17.12 -20.25
N TYR A 223 10.70 -16.78 -20.67
CA TYR A 223 10.40 -15.52 -21.33
C TYR A 223 10.72 -14.30 -20.43
N LEU A 224 10.24 -14.28 -19.19
CA LEU A 224 10.56 -13.22 -18.24
C LEU A 224 12.06 -13.14 -17.96
N ASN A 225 12.71 -14.29 -17.79
CA ASN A 225 14.17 -14.33 -17.59
C ASN A 225 14.91 -13.73 -18.79
N ALA A 226 14.47 -14.03 -20.02
CA ALA A 226 15.04 -13.41 -21.21
C ALA A 226 14.84 -11.89 -21.22
N LEU A 227 13.63 -11.39 -20.88
CA LEU A 227 13.36 -9.95 -20.80
C LEU A 227 14.30 -9.22 -19.83
N LEU A 228 14.68 -9.85 -18.72
CA LEU A 228 15.60 -9.23 -17.75
C LEU A 228 16.99 -8.93 -18.35
N HIS A 229 17.37 -9.61 -19.45
CA HIS A 229 18.64 -9.35 -20.16
C HIS A 229 18.52 -8.28 -21.26
N PHE A 230 17.29 -7.81 -21.56
CA PHE A 230 17.02 -6.85 -22.62
C PHE A 230 16.20 -5.65 -22.07
N PRO A 231 16.86 -4.64 -21.44
CA PRO A 231 16.18 -3.54 -20.76
C PRO A 231 15.15 -2.80 -21.62
N ALA A 232 15.46 -2.54 -22.89
CA ALA A 232 14.53 -1.85 -23.79
C ALA A 232 13.24 -2.68 -24.05
N ALA A 233 13.38 -3.99 -24.25
CA ALA A 233 12.25 -4.89 -24.40
C ALA A 233 11.43 -4.99 -23.11
N LEU A 234 12.11 -5.04 -21.96
CA LEU A 234 11.47 -5.05 -20.65
C LEU A 234 10.61 -3.81 -20.44
N VAL A 235 11.14 -2.61 -20.72
CA VAL A 235 10.39 -1.34 -20.62
C VAL A 235 9.21 -1.31 -21.58
N ALA A 236 9.36 -1.78 -22.83
CA ALA A 236 8.27 -1.83 -23.79
C ALA A 236 7.12 -2.78 -23.34
N VAL A 237 7.47 -3.96 -22.83
CA VAL A 237 6.48 -4.92 -22.32
C VAL A 237 5.84 -4.42 -21.02
N ASP A 238 6.57 -3.72 -20.16
CA ASP A 238 6.02 -3.10 -18.96
C ASP A 238 5.01 -2.00 -19.31
N PHE A 239 5.34 -1.11 -20.25
CA PHE A 239 4.40 -0.10 -20.75
C PHE A 239 3.14 -0.74 -21.35
N TYR A 240 3.28 -1.76 -22.20
CA TYR A 240 2.16 -2.51 -22.76
C TYR A 240 1.26 -3.10 -21.66
N SER A 241 1.87 -3.69 -20.64
CA SER A 241 1.15 -4.30 -19.51
C SER A 241 0.44 -3.25 -18.65
N ALA A 242 1.09 -2.12 -18.38
CA ALA A 242 0.52 -1.01 -17.63
C ALA A 242 -0.65 -0.36 -18.35
N ALA A 243 -0.52 -0.09 -19.65
CA ALA A 243 -1.57 0.49 -20.49
C ALA A 243 -2.80 -0.43 -20.59
N ALA A 244 -2.59 -1.74 -20.76
CA ALA A 244 -3.67 -2.71 -20.78
C ALA A 244 -4.35 -2.85 -19.41
N ARG A 245 -3.59 -2.86 -18.32
CA ARG A 245 -4.14 -2.90 -16.95
C ARG A 245 -5.03 -1.68 -16.69
N ILE A 246 -4.59 -0.49 -17.06
CA ILE A 246 -5.36 0.75 -16.86
C ILE A 246 -6.65 0.75 -17.68
N ARG A 247 -6.58 0.32 -18.96
CA ARG A 247 -7.74 0.40 -19.88
C ARG A 247 -8.69 -0.78 -19.77
N LEU A 248 -8.16 -1.98 -19.55
CA LEU A 248 -8.89 -3.25 -19.66
C LEU A 248 -9.00 -3.99 -18.34
N ASN A 249 -8.39 -3.47 -17.27
CA ASN A 249 -8.29 -4.12 -15.97
C ASN A 249 -7.76 -5.57 -16.06
N HIS A 250 -6.84 -5.81 -16.98
CA HIS A 250 -6.30 -7.14 -17.30
C HIS A 250 -4.85 -7.07 -17.77
N ILE A 251 -4.04 -8.04 -17.35
CA ILE A 251 -2.70 -8.21 -17.90
C ILE A 251 -2.81 -8.96 -19.23
N PRO A 252 -2.34 -8.36 -20.35
CA PRO A 252 -2.51 -8.93 -21.67
C PRO A 252 -1.61 -10.15 -21.89
N PRO A 253 -1.86 -10.96 -22.94
CA PRO A 253 -0.93 -12.00 -23.38
C PRO A 253 0.49 -11.44 -23.56
N LEU A 254 1.52 -12.16 -23.13
CA LEU A 254 2.91 -11.72 -23.12
C LEU A 254 3.20 -10.47 -22.27
N GLY A 255 2.19 -9.90 -21.60
CA GLY A 255 2.39 -8.88 -20.60
C GLY A 255 3.09 -9.44 -19.36
N LEU A 256 3.52 -8.58 -18.47
CA LEU A 256 4.18 -8.95 -17.21
C LEU A 256 3.45 -8.39 -15.99
N VAL A 257 3.62 -9.07 -14.87
CA VAL A 257 3.31 -8.58 -13.53
C VAL A 257 4.62 -8.16 -12.89
N LYS A 258 4.64 -6.99 -12.26
CA LYS A 258 5.82 -6.51 -11.56
C LYS A 258 5.54 -6.26 -10.07
N CYS A 259 6.47 -6.71 -9.22
CA CYS A 259 6.57 -6.31 -7.84
C CYS A 259 7.15 -4.90 -7.79
N HIS A 260 6.32 -3.94 -7.45
CA HIS A 260 6.69 -2.54 -7.29
C HIS A 260 6.57 -2.16 -5.81
N GLU A 261 6.07 -0.98 -5.49
CA GLU A 261 5.87 -0.55 -4.11
C GLU A 261 4.72 -1.30 -3.42
N HIS A 262 3.67 -1.69 -4.17
CA HIS A 262 2.60 -2.52 -3.63
C HIS A 262 3.02 -3.98 -3.58
N LEU A 263 3.27 -4.47 -2.38
CA LEU A 263 3.61 -5.86 -2.10
C LEU A 263 2.37 -6.72 -1.81
N ASN A 264 1.28 -6.09 -1.40
CA ASN A 264 0.07 -6.70 -0.86
C ASN A 264 -1.18 -6.19 -1.56
N PHE A 265 -2.11 -7.11 -1.90
CA PHE A 265 -3.39 -6.81 -2.53
C PHE A 265 -4.50 -7.40 -1.67
N PHE A 266 -5.07 -6.56 -0.85
CA PHE A 266 -6.09 -6.96 0.12
C PHE A 266 -7.47 -7.06 -0.52
N ASN A 267 -8.28 -7.93 0.03
CA ASN A 267 -9.73 -7.96 -0.13
C ASN A 267 -10.38 -7.94 1.26
N ASN A 268 -11.70 -7.83 1.31
CA ASN A 268 -12.41 -7.74 2.59
C ASN A 268 -12.12 -8.95 3.50
N THR A 269 -12.17 -10.16 2.96
CA THR A 269 -11.90 -11.40 3.72
C THR A 269 -10.50 -11.43 4.30
N SER A 270 -9.49 -11.14 3.48
CA SER A 270 -8.09 -11.19 3.94
C SER A 270 -7.79 -10.12 4.98
N MET A 271 -8.34 -8.91 4.82
CA MET A 271 -8.16 -7.84 5.80
C MET A 271 -8.87 -8.16 7.10
N THR A 272 -10.10 -8.67 7.05
CA THR A 272 -10.82 -9.12 8.26
C THR A 272 -10.03 -10.17 9.03
N ILE A 273 -9.54 -11.22 8.35
CA ILE A 273 -8.73 -12.27 8.99
C ILE A 273 -7.45 -11.69 9.61
N LEU A 274 -6.78 -10.77 8.92
CA LEU A 274 -5.57 -10.15 9.43
C LEU A 274 -5.85 -9.32 10.69
N LEU A 275 -6.90 -8.50 10.67
CA LEU A 275 -7.33 -7.67 11.79
C LEU A 275 -7.73 -8.51 13.01
N GLU A 276 -8.56 -9.54 12.82
CA GLU A 276 -8.98 -10.44 13.90
C GLU A 276 -7.79 -11.15 14.54
N ARG A 277 -6.83 -11.61 13.72
CA ARG A 277 -5.61 -12.25 14.21
C ARG A 277 -4.72 -11.32 15.01
N THR A 278 -4.73 -10.03 14.71
CA THR A 278 -3.94 -9.01 15.43
C THR A 278 -4.71 -8.33 16.57
N GLY A 279 -5.90 -8.87 16.95
CA GLY A 279 -6.64 -8.45 18.14
C GLY A 279 -7.64 -7.32 17.91
N PHE A 280 -8.09 -7.13 16.68
CA PHE A 280 -9.13 -6.18 16.33
C PHE A 280 -10.46 -6.88 16.01
N GLU A 281 -11.55 -6.15 16.15
CA GLU A 281 -12.87 -6.51 15.66
C GLU A 281 -13.27 -5.55 14.54
N VAL A 282 -13.66 -6.10 13.39
CA VAL A 282 -14.16 -5.29 12.28
C VAL A 282 -15.55 -4.75 12.61
N VAL A 283 -15.70 -3.43 12.55
CA VAL A 283 -16.95 -2.72 12.87
C VAL A 283 -17.75 -2.43 11.60
N ASP A 284 -17.08 -1.93 10.56
CA ASP A 284 -17.69 -1.61 9.26
C ASP A 284 -16.66 -1.70 8.14
N SER A 285 -17.11 -1.89 6.90
CA SER A 285 -16.25 -1.87 5.73
C SER A 285 -16.98 -1.37 4.49
N LYS A 286 -16.29 -0.57 3.67
CA LYS A 286 -16.84 0.01 2.43
C LYS A 286 -15.80 0.07 1.34
N ILE A 287 -16.24 -0.06 0.10
CA ILE A 287 -15.41 0.21 -1.06
C ILE A 287 -15.88 1.54 -1.65
N GLU A 288 -14.99 2.52 -1.69
CA GLU A 288 -15.29 3.86 -2.15
C GLU A 288 -14.33 4.26 -3.29
N CYS A 289 -14.87 5.09 -4.21
CA CYS A 289 -14.06 5.68 -5.28
C CYS A 289 -13.29 6.88 -4.71
N VAL A 290 -11.96 6.84 -4.81
CA VAL A 290 -11.07 7.87 -4.24
C VAL A 290 -10.35 8.70 -5.29
N ALA A 291 -10.40 8.31 -6.56
CA ALA A 291 -9.95 9.11 -7.70
C ALA A 291 -10.72 8.69 -8.96
N LYS A 292 -10.93 9.64 -9.86
CA LYS A 292 -11.70 9.43 -11.10
C LYS A 292 -10.85 9.54 -12.37
N TYR A 293 -9.74 10.24 -12.30
CA TYR A 293 -8.87 10.51 -13.43
C TYR A 293 -7.40 10.25 -13.06
N PRO A 294 -6.55 9.70 -13.95
CA PRO A 294 -6.83 9.22 -15.31
C PRO A 294 -7.60 7.89 -15.37
N ALA A 295 -7.77 7.21 -14.22
CA ALA A 295 -8.55 6.00 -14.09
C ALA A 295 -9.31 6.02 -12.77
N ARG A 296 -10.47 5.36 -12.74
CA ARG A 296 -11.22 5.17 -11.50
C ARG A 296 -10.37 4.32 -10.53
N VAL A 297 -10.07 4.88 -9.38
CA VAL A 297 -9.38 4.19 -8.29
C VAL A 297 -10.37 3.93 -7.17
N GLU A 298 -10.48 2.68 -6.78
CA GLU A 298 -11.29 2.24 -5.65
C GLU A 298 -10.38 1.86 -4.49
N SER A 299 -10.79 2.18 -3.27
CA SER A 299 -10.12 1.75 -2.04
C SER A 299 -11.10 1.02 -1.14
N LEU A 300 -10.61 -0.03 -0.50
CA LEU A 300 -11.29 -0.75 0.56
C LEU A 300 -10.97 -0.03 1.87
N TYR A 301 -11.99 0.55 2.48
CA TYR A 301 -11.95 1.15 3.81
C TYR A 301 -12.51 0.16 4.83
N ILE A 302 -11.81 -0.03 5.93
CA ILE A 302 -12.25 -0.87 7.05
C ILE A 302 -12.07 -0.11 8.35
N LEU A 303 -13.13 -0.07 9.13
CA LEU A 303 -13.13 0.42 10.50
C LEU A 303 -13.07 -0.78 11.45
N ALA A 304 -12.12 -0.75 12.36
CA ALA A 304 -11.94 -1.80 13.35
C ALA A 304 -11.85 -1.20 14.76
N ARG A 305 -12.19 -1.98 15.76
CA ARG A 305 -12.10 -1.62 17.18
C ARG A 305 -11.12 -2.54 17.87
N LEU A 306 -10.36 -1.99 18.81
CA LEU A 306 -9.51 -2.77 19.68
C LEU A 306 -10.40 -3.66 20.59
N ARG A 307 -10.14 -4.98 20.57
CA ARG A 307 -10.80 -5.98 21.46
C ARG A 307 -10.31 -5.86 22.90
#